data_4998ac52f093b53afb50e91552965571
#
_entry.id   4998ac52f093b53afb50e91552965571
#
_cell.length_a   1.000
_cell.length_b   1.000
_cell.length_c   1.000
_cell.angle_alpha   90.00
_cell.angle_beta   90.00
_cell.angle_gamma   90.00
#
_symmetry.space_group_name_H-M   'P 1'
#
loop_
_entity.id
_entity.type
_entity.pdbx_description
1 polymer ?
#
loop_
_entity_poly.entity_id
_entity_poly.type
_entity_poly.pdbx_seq_one_letter_code
_entity_poly.pdbx_strand_id
1 'polypeptide(L)'
;MVKRRSSLSKNVFIVYIYKQNHFIQRNCSIFVCFHKNQLLVKIEDIELGEFPILLAPMEDVTDPPFRYVCKLFGADLMFTEFISSEGLIRDADKSVKKLDFDEFERPVGIQIFGHNIDSMTKAAQYAERANPDLIDINYGCPVRKVVAKGAGAGILNDIPKMIRMTEAVVNAVKLPVTVKTRLGYDEEHKEIVEIAERLQDVGIKAITVHGRTRTQRPRIPADWTLIGEVKNNQRMHIPVFGNGDVTDPVTAKHFKDTYGVDGLMIGRAVYGNPWIFRDIKKYFEAGELTPTPDIQERIRVSKIQLERSCIWKGERRGIMEIRKHWGNYFKGYPHFKPFRQKLMETDTLEGVHKVLAEIEEFYA
;
A
#
# COMPACT_ATOMS: atom_id res chain seq x y z
N MET A 1 -14.68 42.03 -39.12
CA MET A 1 -15.51 41.90 -37.88
C MET A 1 -15.60 40.42 -37.47
N VAL A 2 -14.76 39.99 -36.58
CA VAL A 2 -14.75 38.58 -36.08
C VAL A 2 -15.02 38.62 -34.60
N LYS A 3 -16.18 38.12 -34.18
CA LYS A 3 -16.56 38.02 -32.76
C LYS A 3 -15.91 36.79 -32.16
N ARG A 4 -15.03 36.99 -31.19
CA ARG A 4 -14.56 35.97 -30.24
C ARG A 4 -15.72 35.55 -29.33
N ARG A 5 -16.07 34.28 -29.28
CA ARG A 5 -16.92 33.67 -28.25
C ARG A 5 -16.01 33.12 -27.16
N SER A 6 -16.10 33.68 -25.97
CA SER A 6 -15.58 33.11 -24.74
C SER A 6 -16.49 32.01 -24.26
N SER A 7 -15.94 30.79 -24.07
CA SER A 7 -16.66 29.68 -23.44
C SER A 7 -16.65 29.83 -21.93
N LEU A 8 -17.76 30.27 -21.37
CA LEU A 8 -18.05 30.15 -19.94
C LEU A 8 -18.58 28.75 -19.67
N SER A 9 -17.89 28.02 -18.83
CA SER A 9 -18.38 26.73 -18.29
C SER A 9 -19.63 26.97 -17.46
N LYS A 10 -20.76 26.42 -17.92
CA LYS A 10 -22.03 26.47 -17.18
C LYS A 10 -22.00 25.41 -16.10
N ASN A 11 -21.82 25.83 -14.84
CA ASN A 11 -22.18 25.01 -13.69
C ASN A 11 -23.69 24.88 -13.64
N VAL A 12 -24.21 23.68 -13.84
CA VAL A 12 -25.63 23.37 -13.70
C VAL A 12 -25.94 23.15 -12.22
N PHE A 13 -26.68 24.09 -11.62
CA PHE A 13 -27.23 23.92 -10.27
C PHE A 13 -28.57 23.22 -10.39
N ILE A 14 -28.69 22.02 -9.79
CA ILE A 14 -29.98 21.36 -9.60
C ILE A 14 -30.48 21.70 -8.21
N VAL A 15 -31.58 22.45 -8.15
CA VAL A 15 -32.28 22.79 -6.90
C VAL A 15 -33.47 21.86 -6.75
N TYR A 16 -33.45 20.99 -5.73
CA TYR A 16 -34.62 20.21 -5.34
C TYR A 16 -35.45 20.99 -4.31
N ILE A 17 -36.70 21.36 -4.69
CA ILE A 17 -37.68 21.95 -3.77
C ILE A 17 -38.63 20.87 -3.32
N TYR A 18 -38.59 20.49 -2.03
CA TYR A 18 -39.61 19.67 -1.41
C TYR A 18 -40.74 20.56 -0.90
N LYS A 19 -41.94 20.43 -1.48
CA LYS A 19 -43.16 20.99 -0.92
C LYS A 19 -43.81 19.97 0.02
N GLN A 20 -43.79 20.26 1.33
CA GLN A 20 -44.71 19.64 2.27
C GLN A 20 -45.93 20.53 2.42
N ASN A 21 -47.10 20.02 2.07
CA ASN A 21 -48.41 20.60 2.41
C ASN A 21 -48.81 20.16 3.81
N HIS A 22 -48.87 21.01 4.78
CA HIS A 22 -49.97 21.46 5.62
C HIS A 22 -49.47 22.17 6.91
N PHE A 23 -49.97 23.40 7.01
CA PHE A 23 -50.14 24.25 8.20
C PHE A 23 -48.97 24.61 9.11
N ILE A 24 -48.65 25.92 9.03
CA ILE A 24 -48.08 26.82 10.05
C ILE A 24 -46.55 26.85 10.23
N GLN A 25 -46.09 28.07 9.97
CA GLN A 25 -44.83 28.74 10.26
C GLN A 25 -43.72 28.65 9.21
N ARG A 26 -43.48 29.83 8.66
CA ARG A 26 -42.38 30.19 7.78
C ARG A 26 -41.02 29.99 8.51
N ASN A 27 -40.33 28.94 8.23
CA ASN A 27 -38.88 28.87 8.32
C ASN A 27 -38.40 28.08 7.12
N CYS A 28 -38.02 28.77 6.04
CA CYS A 28 -37.36 28.17 4.90
C CYS A 28 -35.88 27.97 5.27
N SER A 29 -35.53 26.80 5.81
CA SER A 29 -34.14 26.41 5.95
C SER A 29 -33.64 25.95 4.60
N ILE A 30 -32.85 26.81 3.93
CA ILE A 30 -32.13 26.42 2.73
C ILE A 30 -30.96 25.54 3.20
N PHE A 31 -31.10 24.21 3.07
CA PHE A 31 -29.99 23.30 3.19
C PHE A 31 -29.13 23.42 1.92
N VAL A 32 -28.12 24.27 1.98
CA VAL A 32 -27.06 24.27 0.96
C VAL A 32 -26.16 23.09 1.27
N CYS A 33 -26.38 21.98 0.57
CA CYS A 33 -25.46 20.86 0.60
C CYS A 33 -24.19 21.28 -0.16
N PHE A 34 -23.21 21.77 0.56
CA PHE A 34 -21.87 21.95 0.01
C PHE A 34 -21.31 20.56 -0.27
N HIS A 35 -21.46 20.06 -1.48
CA HIS A 35 -20.54 19.04 -1.97
C HIS A 35 -19.16 19.73 -2.03
N LYS A 36 -18.33 19.51 -1.01
CA LYS A 36 -16.90 19.72 -1.16
C LYS A 36 -16.51 18.90 -2.40
N ASN A 37 -16.03 19.57 -3.44
CA ASN A 37 -15.25 18.92 -4.48
C ASN A 37 -14.02 18.33 -3.76
N GLN A 38 -14.14 17.12 -3.25
CA GLN A 38 -13.00 16.41 -2.70
C GLN A 38 -12.13 16.02 -3.90
N LEU A 39 -10.91 16.54 -3.91
CA LEU A 39 -9.94 16.26 -4.97
C LEU A 39 -9.56 14.78 -4.84
N LEU A 40 -9.79 14.00 -5.90
CA LEU A 40 -9.33 12.61 -5.97
C LEU A 40 -7.80 12.58 -6.02
N VAL A 41 -7.21 11.70 -5.24
CA VAL A 41 -5.78 11.42 -5.31
C VAL A 41 -5.50 10.61 -6.57
N LYS A 42 -4.56 11.10 -7.38
CA LYS A 42 -4.19 10.46 -8.66
C LYS A 42 -2.67 10.32 -8.76
N ILE A 43 -2.25 9.22 -9.37
CA ILE A 43 -0.88 9.04 -9.86
C ILE A 43 -0.98 9.05 -11.39
N GLU A 44 -0.77 10.22 -12.01
CA GLU A 44 -1.13 10.49 -13.42
C GLU A 44 -2.61 10.14 -13.69
N ASP A 45 -2.87 9.16 -14.55
CA ASP A 45 -4.22 8.73 -14.91
C ASP A 45 -4.82 7.69 -13.95
N ILE A 46 -4.04 7.21 -12.97
CA ILE A 46 -4.48 6.21 -11.99
C ILE A 46 -5.26 6.91 -10.86
N GLU A 47 -6.57 6.75 -10.84
CA GLU A 47 -7.43 7.29 -9.79
C GLU A 47 -7.47 6.37 -8.57
N LEU A 48 -7.11 6.90 -7.38
CA LEU A 48 -7.04 6.14 -6.14
C LEU A 48 -8.16 6.47 -5.13
N GLY A 49 -9.05 7.42 -5.48
CA GLY A 49 -10.09 7.92 -4.58
C GLY A 49 -9.66 9.11 -3.73
N GLU A 50 -10.46 9.48 -2.75
CA GLU A 50 -10.25 10.71 -1.95
C GLU A 50 -9.10 10.58 -0.95
N PHE A 51 -8.93 9.40 -0.36
CA PHE A 51 -7.86 9.13 0.60
C PHE A 51 -7.50 7.63 0.55
N PRO A 52 -6.59 7.25 -0.34
CA PRO A 52 -6.26 5.85 -0.58
C PRO A 52 -5.47 5.21 0.56
N ILE A 53 -5.75 3.93 0.78
CA ILE A 53 -5.04 3.07 1.73
C ILE A 53 -4.28 2.00 0.94
N LEU A 54 -2.96 2.09 0.96
CA LEU A 54 -2.04 1.29 0.16
C LEU A 54 -1.49 0.09 0.96
N LEU A 55 -1.28 -1.03 0.28
CA LEU A 55 -0.54 -2.15 0.85
C LEU A 55 0.96 -1.98 0.60
N ALA A 56 1.77 -1.98 1.67
CA ALA A 56 3.22 -1.90 1.55
C ALA A 56 3.83 -3.15 0.92
N PRO A 57 4.85 -3.01 0.04
CA PRO A 57 5.63 -4.14 -0.44
C PRO A 57 6.44 -4.79 0.70
N MET A 58 6.27 -6.10 0.90
CA MET A 58 6.92 -6.85 1.98
C MET A 58 7.42 -8.19 1.47
N GLU A 59 8.74 -8.41 1.58
CA GLU A 59 9.37 -9.67 1.16
C GLU A 59 8.76 -10.87 1.89
N ASP A 60 8.57 -11.95 1.17
CA ASP A 60 7.95 -13.19 1.62
C ASP A 60 6.50 -13.04 2.14
N VAL A 61 5.82 -11.92 1.89
CA VAL A 61 4.47 -11.64 2.41
C VAL A 61 3.51 -11.17 1.34
N THR A 62 3.87 -10.16 0.55
CA THR A 62 2.98 -9.56 -0.45
C THR A 62 3.02 -10.28 -1.79
N ASP A 63 2.91 -11.61 -1.73
CA ASP A 63 2.71 -12.49 -2.88
C ASP A 63 1.27 -12.36 -3.43
N PRO A 64 0.99 -12.83 -4.66
CA PRO A 64 -0.34 -12.71 -5.27
C PRO A 64 -1.49 -13.22 -4.39
N PRO A 65 -1.41 -14.40 -3.72
CA PRO A 65 -2.45 -14.86 -2.80
C PRO A 65 -2.78 -13.89 -1.67
N PHE A 66 -1.76 -13.25 -1.09
CA PHE A 66 -1.95 -12.31 -0.01
C PHE A 66 -2.48 -10.94 -0.51
N ARG A 67 -1.94 -10.45 -1.63
CA ARG A 67 -2.44 -9.21 -2.26
C ARG A 67 -3.90 -9.33 -2.67
N TYR A 68 -4.30 -10.49 -3.22
CA TYR A 68 -5.69 -10.78 -3.54
C TYR A 68 -6.61 -10.60 -2.33
N VAL A 69 -6.23 -11.17 -1.18
CA VAL A 69 -7.01 -11.03 0.06
C VAL A 69 -7.06 -9.56 0.53
N CYS A 70 -5.95 -8.84 0.45
CA CYS A 70 -5.95 -7.41 0.79
C CYS A 70 -6.87 -6.59 -0.14
N LYS A 71 -6.90 -6.92 -1.44
CA LYS A 71 -7.80 -6.29 -2.41
C LYS A 71 -9.27 -6.54 -2.09
N LEU A 72 -9.64 -7.75 -1.69
CA LEU A 72 -11.01 -8.09 -1.25
C LEU A 72 -11.51 -7.17 -0.13
N PHE A 73 -10.60 -6.67 0.71
CA PHE A 73 -10.93 -5.76 1.81
C PHE A 73 -10.65 -4.30 1.49
N GLY A 74 -10.37 -3.97 0.23
CA GLY A 74 -10.37 -2.58 -0.23
C GLY A 74 -9.00 -1.89 -0.18
N ALA A 75 -7.88 -2.61 -0.31
CA ALA A 75 -6.61 -1.97 -0.63
C ALA A 75 -6.72 -1.24 -1.97
N ASP A 76 -6.39 0.06 -2.01
CA ASP A 76 -6.57 0.90 -3.21
C ASP A 76 -5.44 0.73 -4.21
N LEU A 77 -4.21 0.64 -3.73
CA LEU A 77 -3.01 0.38 -4.54
C LEU A 77 -2.14 -0.62 -3.79
N MET A 78 -1.61 -1.57 -4.53
CA MET A 78 -0.71 -2.60 -4.00
C MET A 78 0.57 -2.67 -4.78
N PHE A 79 1.59 -3.27 -4.17
CA PHE A 79 2.89 -3.47 -4.79
C PHE A 79 3.30 -4.93 -4.68
N THR A 80 4.03 -5.41 -5.69
CA THR A 80 4.67 -6.73 -5.60
C THR A 80 5.70 -6.74 -4.47
N GLU A 81 6.17 -7.92 -4.09
CA GLU A 81 7.43 -8.02 -3.35
C GLU A 81 8.53 -7.35 -4.17
N PHE A 82 9.51 -6.71 -3.49
CA PHE A 82 10.56 -6.00 -4.21
C PHE A 82 11.50 -6.97 -4.96
N ILE A 83 11.81 -6.62 -6.21
CA ILE A 83 12.54 -7.48 -7.15
C ILE A 83 13.94 -6.91 -7.36
N SER A 84 14.97 -7.76 -7.22
CA SER A 84 16.35 -7.38 -7.51
C SER A 84 16.53 -7.08 -9.00
N SER A 85 17.04 -5.90 -9.35
CA SER A 85 17.38 -5.54 -10.72
C SER A 85 18.36 -6.52 -11.34
N GLU A 86 19.40 -6.91 -10.59
CA GLU A 86 20.40 -7.90 -11.03
C GLU A 86 19.78 -9.30 -11.25
N GLY A 87 18.80 -9.69 -10.42
CA GLY A 87 18.08 -10.95 -10.59
C GLY A 87 17.17 -10.94 -11.82
N LEU A 88 16.48 -9.82 -12.03
CA LEU A 88 15.50 -9.70 -13.11
C LEU A 88 16.17 -9.67 -14.48
N ILE A 89 17.26 -8.91 -14.66
CA ILE A 89 17.99 -8.84 -15.93
C ILE A 89 18.73 -10.12 -16.32
N ARG A 90 18.86 -11.07 -15.38
CA ARG A 90 19.46 -12.39 -15.60
C ARG A 90 18.40 -13.49 -15.71
N ASP A 91 17.13 -13.12 -15.84
CA ASP A 91 15.99 -14.05 -15.90
C ASP A 91 15.97 -15.07 -14.76
N ALA A 92 16.41 -14.67 -13.55
CA ALA A 92 16.38 -15.55 -12.40
C ALA A 92 14.92 -15.89 -12.05
N ASP A 93 14.55 -17.18 -12.05
CA ASP A 93 13.18 -17.69 -11.86
C ASP A 93 12.45 -17.03 -10.68
N LYS A 94 13.15 -16.85 -9.56
CA LYS A 94 12.57 -16.21 -8.37
C LYS A 94 12.22 -14.75 -8.60
N SER A 95 13.00 -14.03 -9.41
CA SER A 95 12.76 -12.63 -9.73
C SER A 95 11.64 -12.48 -10.74
N VAL A 96 11.63 -13.31 -11.77
CA VAL A 96 10.59 -13.33 -12.81
C VAL A 96 9.24 -13.69 -12.19
N LYS A 97 9.19 -14.70 -11.30
CA LYS A 97 7.95 -15.11 -10.63
C LYS A 97 7.32 -14.00 -9.77
N LYS A 98 8.09 -13.05 -9.27
CA LYS A 98 7.58 -11.92 -8.49
C LYS A 98 6.90 -10.85 -9.34
N LEU A 99 6.98 -10.93 -10.65
CA LEU A 99 6.24 -10.07 -11.59
C LEU A 99 4.76 -10.43 -11.65
N ASP A 100 4.39 -11.64 -11.23
CA ASP A 100 3.01 -12.13 -11.31
C ASP A 100 2.05 -11.30 -10.45
N PHE A 101 0.91 -10.95 -11.04
CA PHE A 101 -0.25 -10.38 -10.36
C PHE A 101 -1.53 -10.78 -11.11
N ASP A 102 -2.67 -10.72 -10.41
CA ASP A 102 -4.00 -10.96 -10.95
C ASP A 102 -4.60 -9.62 -11.40
N GLU A 103 -5.37 -9.60 -12.49
CA GLU A 103 -6.06 -8.39 -12.96
C GLU A 103 -6.99 -7.79 -11.88
N PHE A 104 -7.52 -8.63 -11.00
CA PHE A 104 -8.29 -8.17 -9.84
C PHE A 104 -7.50 -7.30 -8.86
N GLU A 105 -6.17 -7.42 -8.83
CA GLU A 105 -5.30 -6.65 -7.94
C GLU A 105 -5.12 -5.19 -8.37
N ARG A 106 -5.48 -4.83 -9.62
CA ARG A 106 -5.27 -3.48 -10.16
C ARG A 106 -6.00 -2.39 -9.35
N PRO A 107 -5.39 -1.21 -9.19
CA PRO A 107 -4.05 -0.85 -9.67
C PRO A 107 -2.94 -1.53 -8.85
N VAL A 108 -1.89 -1.99 -9.55
CA VAL A 108 -0.75 -2.68 -8.95
C VAL A 108 0.58 -2.15 -9.49
N GLY A 109 1.53 -1.90 -8.59
CA GLY A 109 2.89 -1.50 -8.92
C GLY A 109 3.88 -2.67 -8.82
N ILE A 110 4.81 -2.76 -9.77
CA ILE A 110 5.97 -3.64 -9.63
C ILE A 110 7.09 -2.85 -8.96
N GLN A 111 7.54 -3.35 -7.78
CA GLN A 111 8.63 -2.70 -7.05
C GLN A 111 9.98 -3.35 -7.36
N ILE A 112 10.95 -2.53 -7.80
CA ILE A 112 12.32 -2.96 -8.10
C ILE A 112 13.33 -2.30 -7.14
N PHE A 113 14.48 -2.95 -6.93
CA PHE A 113 15.59 -2.39 -6.18
C PHE A 113 16.95 -2.80 -6.77
N GLY A 114 17.95 -1.96 -6.63
CA GLY A 114 19.29 -2.22 -7.10
C GLY A 114 20.28 -1.13 -6.66
N HIS A 115 21.53 -1.26 -7.09
CA HIS A 115 22.60 -0.31 -6.78
C HIS A 115 23.34 0.19 -8.03
N ASN A 116 23.05 -0.39 -9.17
CA ASN A 116 23.64 -0.02 -10.45
C ASN A 116 22.57 0.61 -11.35
N ILE A 117 22.87 1.75 -11.96
CA ILE A 117 21.94 2.54 -12.77
C ILE A 117 21.48 1.75 -13.99
N ASP A 118 22.42 1.12 -14.73
CA ASP A 118 22.09 0.37 -15.94
C ASP A 118 21.21 -0.84 -15.63
N SER A 119 21.50 -1.56 -14.54
CA SER A 119 20.68 -2.70 -14.12
C SER A 119 19.27 -2.26 -13.71
N MET A 120 19.13 -1.12 -13.03
CA MET A 120 17.83 -0.57 -12.62
C MET A 120 17.02 -0.13 -13.82
N THR A 121 17.65 0.53 -14.79
CA THR A 121 17.02 0.95 -16.04
C THR A 121 16.49 -0.24 -16.85
N LYS A 122 17.31 -1.27 -17.04
CA LYS A 122 16.92 -2.50 -17.74
C LYS A 122 15.83 -3.27 -16.97
N ALA A 123 15.94 -3.32 -15.65
CA ALA A 123 14.93 -3.98 -14.81
C ALA A 123 13.57 -3.27 -14.87
N ALA A 124 13.55 -1.93 -14.91
CA ALA A 124 12.33 -1.16 -15.09
C ALA A 124 11.66 -1.45 -16.43
N GLN A 125 12.43 -1.47 -17.52
CA GLN A 125 11.95 -1.86 -18.86
C GLN A 125 11.46 -3.31 -18.92
N TYR A 126 12.09 -4.20 -18.16
CA TYR A 126 11.64 -5.60 -18.03
C TYR A 126 10.31 -5.68 -17.27
N ALA A 127 10.21 -4.98 -16.13
CA ALA A 127 8.99 -4.92 -15.34
C ALA A 127 7.81 -4.29 -16.11
N GLU A 128 8.07 -3.25 -16.91
CA GLU A 128 7.05 -2.62 -17.77
C GLU A 128 6.41 -3.62 -18.73
N ARG A 129 7.17 -4.61 -19.26
CA ARG A 129 6.62 -5.65 -20.15
C ARG A 129 5.62 -6.58 -19.49
N ALA A 130 5.66 -6.69 -18.15
CA ALA A 130 4.63 -7.40 -17.40
C ALA A 130 3.31 -6.61 -17.29
N ASN A 131 3.27 -5.37 -17.82
CA ASN A 131 2.11 -4.50 -17.90
C ASN A 131 1.46 -4.18 -16.54
N PRO A 132 2.23 -3.76 -15.50
CA PRO A 132 1.65 -3.21 -14.29
C PRO A 132 1.06 -1.82 -14.53
N ASP A 133 0.42 -1.23 -13.53
CA ASP A 133 -0.08 0.15 -13.62
C ASP A 133 1.03 1.19 -13.38
N LEU A 134 2.07 0.83 -12.62
CA LEU A 134 3.23 1.69 -12.34
C LEU A 134 4.47 0.88 -11.97
N ILE A 135 5.64 1.54 -12.01
CA ILE A 135 6.91 1.02 -11.50
C ILE A 135 7.25 1.75 -10.20
N ASP A 136 7.59 1.02 -9.15
CA ASP A 136 8.01 1.61 -7.88
C ASP A 136 9.48 1.29 -7.57
N ILE A 137 10.23 2.27 -7.08
CA ILE A 137 11.62 2.11 -6.71
C ILE A 137 11.76 1.98 -5.19
N ASN A 138 12.37 0.88 -4.73
CA ASN A 138 12.64 0.66 -3.31
C ASN A 138 13.96 1.29 -2.88
N TYR A 139 13.86 2.37 -2.12
CA TYR A 139 14.95 3.00 -1.39
C TYR A 139 14.78 2.89 0.13
N GLY A 140 14.01 1.89 0.59
CA GLY A 140 13.66 1.75 2.00
C GLY A 140 14.07 0.43 2.68
N CYS A 141 14.51 -0.60 1.94
CA CYS A 141 14.88 -1.90 2.51
C CYS A 141 16.14 -1.79 3.39
N PRO A 142 16.07 -2.10 4.72
CA PRO A 142 17.19 -1.95 5.64
C PRO A 142 18.05 -3.23 5.77
N VAL A 143 17.75 -4.27 5.00
CA VAL A 143 18.44 -5.58 5.10
C VAL A 143 19.93 -5.41 4.83
N ARG A 144 20.79 -5.92 5.73
CA ARG A 144 22.24 -5.72 5.68
C ARG A 144 22.86 -6.07 4.33
N LYS A 145 22.49 -7.20 3.73
CA LYS A 145 23.01 -7.65 2.43
C LYS A 145 22.63 -6.72 1.27
N VAL A 146 21.47 -6.05 1.35
CA VAL A 146 21.00 -5.06 0.38
C VAL A 146 21.76 -3.75 0.58
N VAL A 147 21.79 -3.25 1.82
CA VAL A 147 22.44 -2.00 2.20
C VAL A 147 23.95 -2.02 1.91
N ALA A 148 24.63 -3.14 2.19
CA ALA A 148 26.06 -3.28 1.94
C ALA A 148 26.46 -3.14 0.46
N LYS A 149 25.50 -3.31 -0.46
CA LYS A 149 25.68 -3.07 -1.90
C LYS A 149 25.32 -1.65 -2.33
N GLY A 150 24.89 -0.78 -1.41
CA GLY A 150 24.38 0.55 -1.71
C GLY A 150 22.98 0.53 -2.35
N ALA A 151 22.20 -0.55 -2.15
CA ALA A 151 20.83 -0.70 -2.64
C ALA A 151 19.81 -0.52 -1.51
N GLY A 152 18.51 -0.42 -1.85
CA GLY A 152 17.45 -0.18 -0.88
C GLY A 152 17.78 1.07 -0.05
N ALA A 153 17.66 0.99 1.28
CA ALA A 153 18.00 2.12 2.15
C ALA A 153 19.50 2.46 2.20
N GLY A 154 20.36 1.63 1.59
CA GLY A 154 21.80 1.93 1.47
C GLY A 154 22.09 3.10 0.55
N ILE A 155 21.24 3.38 -0.42
CA ILE A 155 21.39 4.50 -1.36
C ILE A 155 21.25 5.87 -0.68
N LEU A 156 20.60 5.93 0.50
CA LEU A 156 20.44 7.15 1.27
C LEU A 156 21.79 7.71 1.78
N ASN A 157 22.87 6.97 1.63
CA ASN A 157 24.25 7.46 1.87
C ASN A 157 24.89 8.08 0.61
N ASP A 158 24.19 8.09 -0.53
CA ASP A 158 24.66 8.66 -1.80
C ASP A 158 23.46 9.27 -2.56
N ILE A 159 22.99 10.40 -2.06
CA ILE A 159 21.83 11.09 -2.62
C ILE A 159 22.04 11.50 -4.10
N PRO A 160 23.19 12.00 -4.52
CA PRO A 160 23.44 12.28 -5.93
C PRO A 160 23.24 11.06 -6.85
N LYS A 161 23.66 9.87 -6.41
CA LYS A 161 23.44 8.62 -7.15
C LYS A 161 21.97 8.21 -7.14
N MET A 162 21.28 8.35 -6.00
CA MET A 162 19.85 8.09 -5.88
C MET A 162 19.05 8.89 -6.93
N ILE A 163 19.32 10.19 -7.04
CA ILE A 163 18.65 11.07 -7.99
C ILE A 163 18.95 10.65 -9.44
N ARG A 164 20.24 10.48 -9.82
CA ARG A 164 20.60 10.03 -11.17
C ARG A 164 19.99 8.67 -11.53
N MET A 165 19.91 7.73 -10.59
CA MET A 165 19.30 6.42 -10.80
C MET A 165 17.79 6.55 -11.03
N THR A 166 17.12 7.39 -10.27
CA THR A 166 15.67 7.66 -10.43
C THR A 166 15.39 8.30 -11.78
N GLU A 167 16.14 9.33 -12.15
CA GLU A 167 16.05 10.00 -13.46
C GLU A 167 16.23 9.01 -14.62
N ALA A 168 17.24 8.14 -14.54
CA ALA A 168 17.48 7.12 -15.54
C ALA A 168 16.32 6.12 -15.67
N VAL A 169 15.69 5.72 -14.55
CA VAL A 169 14.52 4.85 -14.56
C VAL A 169 13.30 5.57 -15.14
N VAL A 170 13.02 6.81 -14.70
CA VAL A 170 11.90 7.62 -15.22
C VAL A 170 12.00 7.78 -16.73
N ASN A 171 13.20 8.08 -17.25
CA ASN A 171 13.41 8.27 -18.69
C ASN A 171 13.37 6.97 -19.52
N ALA A 172 13.43 5.81 -18.86
CA ALA A 172 13.52 4.51 -19.54
C ALA A 172 12.18 3.81 -19.78
N VAL A 173 11.11 4.23 -19.08
CA VAL A 173 9.79 3.62 -19.11
C VAL A 173 8.70 4.65 -19.42
N LYS A 174 7.56 4.19 -19.90
CA LYS A 174 6.38 5.03 -20.18
C LYS A 174 5.42 5.08 -19.00
N LEU A 175 5.46 4.05 -18.15
CA LEU A 175 4.60 3.97 -16.98
C LEU A 175 5.01 4.99 -15.91
N PRO A 176 4.07 5.46 -15.08
CA PRO A 176 4.39 6.30 -13.92
C PRO A 176 5.42 5.61 -13.02
N VAL A 177 6.42 6.37 -12.59
CA VAL A 177 7.43 5.90 -11.63
C VAL A 177 7.15 6.52 -10.28
N THR A 178 7.12 5.68 -9.24
CA THR A 178 6.98 6.09 -7.84
C THR A 178 8.19 5.67 -7.02
N VAL A 179 8.36 6.24 -5.85
CA VAL A 179 9.47 5.92 -4.94
C VAL A 179 8.96 5.61 -3.56
N LYS A 180 9.46 4.52 -2.95
CA LYS A 180 9.29 4.24 -1.52
C LYS A 180 10.61 4.35 -0.79
N THR A 181 10.70 5.27 0.18
CA THR A 181 11.93 5.59 0.90
C THR A 181 11.74 5.73 2.41
N ARG A 182 12.77 6.22 3.11
CA ARG A 182 12.81 6.50 4.56
C ARG A 182 13.17 7.96 4.81
N LEU A 183 13.18 8.40 6.09
CA LEU A 183 13.53 9.75 6.50
C LEU A 183 14.98 10.13 6.17
N GLY A 184 15.84 9.13 6.06
CA GLY A 184 17.25 9.31 5.80
C GLY A 184 18.06 8.07 6.20
N TYR A 185 19.39 8.17 6.13
CA TYR A 185 20.28 7.06 6.44
C TYR A 185 20.36 6.76 7.95
N ASP A 186 20.56 7.77 8.78
CA ASP A 186 20.62 7.69 10.24
C ASP A 186 20.02 8.94 10.90
N GLU A 187 20.24 9.14 12.19
CA GLU A 187 19.67 10.26 12.94
C GLU A 187 20.28 11.63 12.56
N GLU A 188 21.50 11.63 12.06
CA GLU A 188 22.23 12.85 11.68
C GLU A 188 21.94 13.24 10.22
N HIS A 189 21.45 12.27 9.42
CA HIS A 189 21.18 12.43 7.98
C HIS A 189 19.73 12.11 7.67
N LYS A 190 18.85 13.09 7.91
CA LYS A 190 17.37 13.02 7.70
C LYS A 190 16.92 14.07 6.68
N GLU A 191 17.49 14.04 5.49
CA GLU A 191 17.26 15.05 4.46
C GLU A 191 16.02 14.76 3.58
N ILE A 192 15.01 14.03 4.09
CA ILE A 192 13.87 13.57 3.26
C ILE A 192 13.12 14.70 2.59
N VAL A 193 13.04 15.88 3.18
CA VAL A 193 12.31 17.03 2.57
C VAL A 193 13.00 17.45 1.28
N GLU A 194 14.30 17.68 1.30
CA GLU A 194 15.09 18.01 0.11
C GLU A 194 15.14 16.85 -0.89
N ILE A 195 15.30 15.63 -0.40
CA ILE A 195 15.31 14.43 -1.25
C ILE A 195 13.98 14.30 -2.01
N ALA A 196 12.85 14.54 -1.37
CA ALA A 196 11.52 14.44 -1.99
C ALA A 196 11.36 15.46 -3.13
N GLU A 197 11.78 16.72 -2.92
CA GLU A 197 11.80 17.73 -3.97
C GLU A 197 12.62 17.30 -5.17
N ARG A 198 13.87 16.86 -4.93
CA ARG A 198 14.78 16.44 -6.00
C ARG A 198 14.30 15.21 -6.75
N LEU A 199 13.63 14.28 -6.06
CA LEU A 199 13.01 13.11 -6.69
C LEU A 199 11.81 13.53 -7.57
N GLN A 200 10.98 14.47 -7.10
CA GLN A 200 9.90 15.05 -7.91
C GLN A 200 10.45 15.76 -9.15
N ASP A 201 11.51 16.56 -9.00
CA ASP A 201 12.13 17.33 -10.09
C ASP A 201 12.65 16.41 -11.22
N VAL A 202 13.06 15.17 -10.92
CA VAL A 202 13.46 14.18 -11.93
C VAL A 202 12.27 13.32 -12.45
N GLY A 203 11.04 13.63 -12.03
CA GLY A 203 9.81 13.18 -12.69
C GLY A 203 9.08 12.01 -12.06
N ILE A 204 9.36 11.64 -10.80
CA ILE A 204 8.48 10.65 -10.11
C ILE A 204 7.07 11.21 -9.94
N LYS A 205 6.08 10.31 -9.84
CA LYS A 205 4.65 10.67 -9.82
C LYS A 205 3.98 10.52 -8.45
N ALA A 206 4.64 9.87 -7.50
CA ALA A 206 4.27 9.85 -6.09
C ALA A 206 5.45 9.41 -5.23
N ILE A 207 5.42 9.75 -3.96
CA ILE A 207 6.41 9.30 -2.99
C ILE A 207 5.75 8.69 -1.75
N THR A 208 6.28 7.55 -1.29
CA THR A 208 5.91 6.97 0.01
C THR A 208 7.09 7.10 0.97
N VAL A 209 6.88 7.72 2.12
CA VAL A 209 7.92 7.91 3.13
C VAL A 209 7.62 7.09 4.37
N HIS A 210 8.56 6.20 4.75
CA HIS A 210 8.51 5.49 6.02
C HIS A 210 9.13 6.34 7.13
N GLY A 211 8.38 6.64 8.19
CA GLY A 211 8.75 7.50 9.33
C GLY A 211 9.90 6.96 10.22
N ARG A 212 10.89 6.31 9.63
CA ARG A 212 12.12 5.82 10.29
C ARG A 212 13.32 6.02 9.39
N THR A 213 14.47 6.22 10.01
CA THR A 213 15.75 6.16 9.29
C THR A 213 16.13 4.72 8.96
N ARG A 214 17.18 4.52 8.16
CA ARG A 214 17.70 3.17 7.84
C ARG A 214 18.22 2.44 9.08
N THR A 215 18.82 3.16 10.03
CA THR A 215 19.44 2.58 11.23
C THR A 215 18.41 2.21 12.31
N GLN A 216 17.26 2.87 12.33
CA GLN A 216 16.21 2.63 13.31
C GLN A 216 15.56 1.24 13.16
N ARG A 217 15.45 0.54 14.29
CA ARG A 217 14.77 -0.76 14.36
C ARG A 217 13.23 -0.58 14.43
N PRO A 218 12.45 -1.59 14.03
CA PRO A 218 10.97 -1.51 14.03
C PRO A 218 10.33 -1.23 15.39
N ARG A 219 11.04 -1.44 16.52
CA ARG A 219 10.58 -1.15 17.88
C ARG A 219 10.61 0.34 18.25
N ILE A 220 11.40 1.14 17.51
CA ILE A 220 11.42 2.59 17.69
C ILE A 220 10.18 3.13 17.00
N PRO A 221 9.37 3.99 17.62
CA PRO A 221 8.20 4.59 16.99
C PRO A 221 8.55 5.31 15.69
N ALA A 222 7.64 5.28 14.70
CA ALA A 222 7.79 6.04 13.47
C ALA A 222 7.59 7.54 13.78
N ASP A 223 8.51 8.37 13.33
CA ASP A 223 8.42 9.82 13.38
C ASP A 223 7.76 10.32 12.09
N TRP A 224 6.57 10.90 12.22
CA TRP A 224 5.81 11.43 11.10
C TRP A 224 6.03 12.92 10.85
N THR A 225 6.78 13.60 11.70
CA THR A 225 7.01 15.04 11.60
C THR A 225 7.56 15.42 10.22
N LEU A 226 8.64 14.79 9.80
CA LEU A 226 9.25 15.04 8.48
C LEU A 226 8.37 14.59 7.31
N ILE A 227 7.49 13.57 7.50
CA ILE A 227 6.50 13.21 6.48
C ILE A 227 5.51 14.36 6.29
N GLY A 228 5.04 14.96 7.39
CA GLY A 228 4.20 16.15 7.37
C GLY A 228 4.89 17.35 6.72
N GLU A 229 6.18 17.56 6.98
CA GLU A 229 6.97 18.61 6.33
C GLU A 229 7.08 18.41 4.82
N VAL A 230 7.35 17.17 4.36
CA VAL A 230 7.32 16.85 2.92
C VAL A 230 5.96 17.19 2.31
N LYS A 231 4.86 16.78 2.96
CA LYS A 231 3.51 17.02 2.43
C LYS A 231 3.16 18.51 2.39
N ASN A 232 3.54 19.26 3.40
CA ASN A 232 3.21 20.68 3.51
C ASN A 232 4.22 21.60 2.81
N ASN A 233 5.23 21.05 2.17
CA ASN A 233 6.18 21.82 1.37
C ASN A 233 5.51 22.34 0.10
N GLN A 234 5.52 23.66 -0.09
CA GLN A 234 4.87 24.33 -1.23
C GLN A 234 5.41 23.93 -2.60
N ARG A 235 6.62 23.36 -2.66
CA ARG A 235 7.22 22.83 -3.88
C ARG A 235 6.72 21.44 -4.25
N MET A 236 6.08 20.71 -3.31
CA MET A 236 5.57 19.36 -3.56
C MET A 236 4.20 19.42 -4.23
N HIS A 237 4.10 18.82 -5.42
CA HIS A 237 2.88 18.78 -6.23
C HIS A 237 2.38 17.37 -6.51
N ILE A 238 3.20 16.36 -6.21
CA ILE A 238 2.84 14.94 -6.35
C ILE A 238 2.25 14.38 -5.05
N PRO A 239 1.46 13.30 -5.08
CA PRO A 239 0.96 12.65 -3.87
C PRO A 239 2.07 12.18 -2.94
N VAL A 240 1.88 12.44 -1.64
CA VAL A 240 2.76 12.02 -0.55
C VAL A 240 2.02 11.03 0.34
N PHE A 241 2.49 9.79 0.37
CA PHE A 241 1.92 8.73 1.21
C PHE A 241 2.77 8.51 2.45
N GLY A 242 2.11 8.50 3.62
CA GLY A 242 2.78 8.23 4.88
C GLY A 242 2.79 6.74 5.20
N ASN A 243 3.90 6.25 5.77
CA ASN A 243 4.07 4.86 6.17
C ASN A 243 4.77 4.74 7.52
N GLY A 244 4.34 3.80 8.34
CA GLY A 244 4.92 3.49 9.65
C GLY A 244 3.89 3.56 10.77
N ASP A 245 3.76 2.45 11.51
CA ASP A 245 2.93 2.31 12.72
C ASP A 245 1.45 2.67 12.57
N VAL A 246 0.90 2.60 11.36
CA VAL A 246 -0.54 2.60 11.12
C VAL A 246 -1.05 1.22 11.52
N THR A 247 -1.65 1.09 12.69
CA THR A 247 -2.02 -0.20 13.31
C THR A 247 -3.52 -0.47 13.35
N ASP A 248 -4.32 0.58 13.25
CA ASP A 248 -5.77 0.55 13.42
C ASP A 248 -6.42 1.81 12.82
N PRO A 249 -7.78 1.87 12.72
CA PRO A 249 -8.49 3.01 12.19
C PRO A 249 -8.27 4.33 12.93
N VAL A 250 -8.12 4.29 14.25
CA VAL A 250 -7.92 5.49 15.08
C VAL A 250 -6.55 6.11 14.79
N THR A 251 -5.51 5.26 14.77
CA THR A 251 -4.15 5.65 14.41
C THR A 251 -4.09 6.20 12.97
N ALA A 252 -4.80 5.55 12.04
CA ALA A 252 -4.90 6.01 10.65
C ALA A 252 -5.52 7.42 10.56
N LYS A 253 -6.62 7.66 11.30
CA LYS A 253 -7.27 8.98 11.35
C LYS A 253 -6.36 10.03 11.98
N HIS A 254 -5.69 9.69 13.06
CA HIS A 254 -4.73 10.59 13.71
C HIS A 254 -3.65 11.05 12.73
N PHE A 255 -3.02 10.13 12.00
CA PHE A 255 -1.97 10.49 11.04
C PHE A 255 -2.50 11.30 9.86
N LYS A 256 -3.67 10.95 9.32
CA LYS A 256 -4.35 11.73 8.29
C LYS A 256 -4.57 13.19 8.73
N ASP A 257 -5.18 13.37 9.89
CA ASP A 257 -5.63 14.69 10.36
C ASP A 257 -4.44 15.57 10.83
N THR A 258 -3.38 14.94 11.40
CA THR A 258 -2.22 15.67 11.93
C THR A 258 -1.24 16.08 10.85
N TYR A 259 -0.96 15.21 9.89
CA TYR A 259 0.12 15.42 8.92
C TYR A 259 -0.35 15.74 7.51
N GLY A 260 -1.65 15.62 7.23
CA GLY A 260 -2.28 16.05 5.99
C GLY A 260 -1.84 15.28 4.73
N VAL A 261 -1.22 14.10 4.88
CA VAL A 261 -0.78 13.25 3.76
C VAL A 261 -1.94 12.87 2.84
N ASP A 262 -1.64 12.54 1.58
CA ASP A 262 -2.65 12.21 0.57
C ASP A 262 -3.20 10.78 0.70
N GLY A 263 -2.55 9.93 1.49
CA GLY A 263 -2.98 8.57 1.79
C GLY A 263 -2.00 7.86 2.72
N LEU A 264 -2.35 6.64 3.11
CA LEU A 264 -1.56 5.85 4.05
C LEU A 264 -1.11 4.54 3.41
N MET A 265 0.14 4.15 3.65
CA MET A 265 0.63 2.83 3.28
C MET A 265 0.78 1.97 4.54
N ILE A 266 0.13 0.79 4.54
CA ILE A 266 0.09 -0.12 5.68
C ILE A 266 1.00 -1.33 5.42
N GLY A 267 1.87 -1.62 6.39
CA GLY A 267 2.74 -2.79 6.37
C GLY A 267 2.29 -3.85 7.36
N ARG A 268 3.05 -4.09 8.42
CA ARG A 268 2.89 -5.20 9.38
C ARG A 268 1.50 -5.39 9.97
N ALA A 269 0.70 -4.34 10.08
CA ALA A 269 -0.65 -4.41 10.64
C ALA A 269 -1.64 -5.23 9.81
N VAL A 270 -1.31 -5.53 8.53
CA VAL A 270 -2.15 -6.37 7.67
C VAL A 270 -1.94 -7.88 7.89
N TYR A 271 -0.91 -8.28 8.64
CA TYR A 271 -0.65 -9.72 8.87
C TYR A 271 -1.81 -10.38 9.62
N GLY A 272 -2.52 -11.30 8.95
CA GLY A 272 -3.72 -11.93 9.46
C GLY A 272 -4.85 -10.96 9.82
N ASN A 273 -4.78 -9.73 9.31
CA ASN A 273 -5.77 -8.68 9.50
C ASN A 273 -5.99 -7.87 8.20
N PRO A 274 -6.37 -8.49 7.10
CA PRO A 274 -6.64 -7.77 5.85
C PRO A 274 -7.85 -6.85 5.96
N TRP A 275 -8.72 -7.06 6.93
CA TRP A 275 -9.90 -6.22 7.21
C TRP A 275 -9.55 -4.77 7.54
N ILE A 276 -8.30 -4.50 7.93
CA ILE A 276 -7.83 -3.15 8.30
C ILE A 276 -8.11 -2.11 7.21
N PHE A 277 -8.07 -2.48 5.93
CA PHE A 277 -8.39 -1.58 4.81
C PHE A 277 -9.85 -1.15 4.85
N ARG A 278 -10.77 -2.11 4.98
CA ARG A 278 -12.21 -1.87 5.13
C ARG A 278 -12.51 -1.05 6.38
N ASP A 279 -11.89 -1.44 7.50
CA ASP A 279 -12.18 -0.87 8.81
C ASP A 279 -11.73 0.60 8.89
N ILE A 280 -10.58 0.95 8.30
CA ILE A 280 -10.13 2.34 8.19
C ILE A 280 -11.11 3.17 7.35
N LYS A 281 -11.52 2.67 6.18
CA LYS A 281 -12.47 3.38 5.31
C LYS A 281 -13.80 3.63 5.99
N LYS A 282 -14.37 2.60 6.62
CA LYS A 282 -15.63 2.74 7.38
C LYS A 282 -15.50 3.73 8.53
N TYR A 283 -14.37 3.72 9.23
CA TYR A 283 -14.12 4.67 10.30
C TYR A 283 -14.00 6.12 9.78
N PHE A 284 -13.43 6.32 8.61
CA PHE A 284 -13.35 7.65 7.99
C PHE A 284 -14.73 8.14 7.54
N GLU A 285 -15.59 7.26 7.07
CA GLU A 285 -16.95 7.57 6.61
C GLU A 285 -17.92 7.83 7.76
N ALA A 286 -17.96 6.95 8.76
CA ALA A 286 -18.98 6.94 9.81
C ALA A 286 -18.47 7.39 11.18
N GLY A 287 -17.15 7.39 11.42
CA GLY A 287 -16.57 7.65 12.75
C GLY A 287 -16.72 6.48 13.74
N GLU A 288 -17.20 5.33 13.28
CA GLU A 288 -17.49 4.16 14.10
C GLU A 288 -16.52 3.01 13.83
N LEU A 289 -16.05 2.37 14.88
CA LEU A 289 -15.21 1.17 14.77
C LEU A 289 -16.04 -0.03 14.36
N THR A 290 -15.56 -0.77 13.36
CA THR A 290 -16.16 -2.05 12.98
C THR A 290 -15.89 -3.12 14.04
N PRO A 291 -16.86 -4.03 14.30
CA PRO A 291 -16.61 -5.19 15.15
C PRO A 291 -15.45 -6.04 14.62
N THR A 292 -14.68 -6.60 15.53
CA THR A 292 -13.62 -7.57 15.17
C THR A 292 -14.23 -8.75 14.44
N PRO A 293 -13.63 -9.23 13.33
CA PRO A 293 -14.10 -10.41 12.61
C PRO A 293 -14.24 -11.62 13.55
N ASP A 294 -15.36 -12.33 13.45
CA ASP A 294 -15.60 -13.56 14.18
C ASP A 294 -14.73 -14.72 13.66
N ILE A 295 -14.86 -15.89 14.27
CA ILE A 295 -14.06 -17.06 13.92
C ILE A 295 -14.39 -17.57 12.52
N GLN A 296 -15.66 -17.53 12.11
CA GLN A 296 -16.13 -17.99 10.83
C GLN A 296 -15.53 -17.15 9.70
N GLU A 297 -15.55 -15.83 9.85
CA GLU A 297 -14.97 -14.92 8.86
C GLU A 297 -13.46 -15.10 8.75
N ARG A 298 -12.74 -15.30 9.88
CA ARG A 298 -11.30 -15.55 9.90
C ARG A 298 -10.94 -16.86 9.20
N ILE A 299 -11.70 -17.93 9.45
CA ILE A 299 -11.56 -19.22 8.76
C ILE A 299 -11.82 -19.04 7.27
N ARG A 300 -12.93 -18.38 6.89
CA ARG A 300 -13.28 -18.15 5.49
C ARG A 300 -12.14 -17.44 4.73
N VAL A 301 -11.62 -16.36 5.28
CA VAL A 301 -10.57 -15.56 4.63
C VAL A 301 -9.25 -16.32 4.58
N SER A 302 -8.90 -17.04 5.64
CA SER A 302 -7.69 -17.86 5.66
C SER A 302 -7.75 -19.03 4.68
N LYS A 303 -8.94 -19.64 4.45
CA LYS A 303 -9.16 -20.66 3.40
C LYS A 303 -8.92 -20.06 2.00
N ILE A 304 -9.45 -18.87 1.71
CA ILE A 304 -9.23 -18.18 0.42
C ILE A 304 -7.73 -17.98 0.17
N GLN A 305 -6.98 -17.50 1.15
CA GLN A 305 -5.53 -17.29 1.00
C GLN A 305 -4.80 -18.63 0.82
N LEU A 306 -5.15 -19.67 1.59
CA LEU A 306 -4.58 -21.00 1.51
C LEU A 306 -4.75 -21.60 0.11
N GLU A 307 -5.98 -21.65 -0.38
CA GLU A 307 -6.33 -22.26 -1.68
C GLU A 307 -5.61 -21.54 -2.82
N ARG A 308 -5.62 -20.21 -2.83
CA ARG A 308 -4.86 -19.43 -3.81
C ARG A 308 -3.35 -19.66 -3.71
N SER A 309 -2.83 -19.79 -2.50
CA SER A 309 -1.41 -20.12 -2.29
C SER A 309 -1.06 -21.49 -2.85
N CYS A 310 -1.92 -22.50 -2.66
CA CYS A 310 -1.74 -23.82 -3.23
C CYS A 310 -1.83 -23.82 -4.76
N ILE A 311 -2.75 -23.05 -5.35
CA ILE A 311 -2.88 -22.91 -6.81
C ILE A 311 -1.61 -22.27 -7.39
N TRP A 312 -1.13 -21.16 -6.80
CA TRP A 312 -0.01 -20.40 -7.36
C TRP A 312 1.37 -21.04 -7.12
N LYS A 313 1.56 -21.73 -5.97
CA LYS A 313 2.87 -22.28 -5.54
C LYS A 313 2.96 -23.80 -5.62
N GLY A 314 1.83 -24.47 -5.85
CA GLY A 314 1.67 -25.91 -5.61
C GLY A 314 1.32 -26.19 -4.15
N GLU A 315 0.59 -27.28 -3.88
CA GLU A 315 -0.03 -27.59 -2.58
C GLU A 315 0.98 -27.54 -1.43
N ARG A 316 2.05 -28.32 -1.50
CA ARG A 316 3.05 -28.42 -0.44
C ARG A 316 3.65 -27.08 -0.06
N ARG A 317 4.07 -26.29 -1.05
CA ARG A 317 4.68 -24.99 -0.81
C ARG A 317 3.67 -23.95 -0.34
N GLY A 318 2.46 -23.97 -0.90
CA GLY A 318 1.36 -23.11 -0.50
C GLY A 318 1.02 -23.27 0.98
N ILE A 319 0.90 -24.53 1.45
CA ILE A 319 0.65 -24.83 2.86
C ILE A 319 1.83 -24.38 3.75
N MET A 320 3.06 -24.66 3.35
CA MET A 320 4.22 -24.24 4.14
C MET A 320 4.30 -22.73 4.31
N GLU A 321 4.01 -21.96 3.26
CA GLU A 321 4.16 -20.50 3.31
C GLU A 321 3.01 -19.81 4.03
N ILE A 322 1.79 -20.37 4.05
CA ILE A 322 0.69 -19.78 4.83
C ILE A 322 0.88 -19.95 6.35
N ARG A 323 1.70 -20.91 6.80
CA ARG A 323 1.96 -21.16 8.24
C ARG A 323 2.35 -19.90 9.01
N LYS A 324 3.08 -18.97 8.39
CA LYS A 324 3.45 -17.68 8.98
C LYS A 324 2.26 -16.78 9.29
N HIS A 325 1.10 -16.99 8.64
CA HIS A 325 -0.10 -16.20 8.81
C HIS A 325 -1.05 -16.76 9.87
N TRP A 326 -1.03 -18.08 10.17
CA TRP A 326 -1.95 -18.71 11.13
C TRP A 326 -1.98 -18.06 12.49
N GLY A 327 -0.80 -17.74 13.04
CA GLY A 327 -0.69 -17.10 14.35
C GLY A 327 -1.31 -15.70 14.42
N ASN A 328 -1.45 -15.02 13.28
CA ASN A 328 -2.03 -13.69 13.22
C ASN A 328 -3.53 -13.75 12.90
N TYR A 329 -3.97 -14.64 12.00
CA TYR A 329 -5.41 -14.83 11.72
C TYR A 329 -6.21 -15.15 12.97
N PHE A 330 -5.66 -15.98 13.85
CA PHE A 330 -6.33 -16.46 15.05
C PHE A 330 -5.80 -15.84 16.35
N LYS A 331 -5.10 -14.71 16.24
CA LYS A 331 -4.59 -13.99 17.41
C LYS A 331 -5.73 -13.52 18.32
N GLY A 332 -5.57 -13.79 19.62
CA GLY A 332 -6.53 -13.37 20.65
C GLY A 332 -7.58 -14.42 21.00
N TYR A 333 -7.69 -15.53 20.26
CA TYR A 333 -8.57 -16.62 20.64
C TYR A 333 -7.99 -17.45 21.78
N PRO A 334 -8.76 -17.68 22.88
CA PRO A 334 -8.30 -18.49 24.00
C PRO A 334 -8.11 -19.96 23.54
N HIS A 335 -7.18 -20.67 24.16
CA HIS A 335 -6.94 -22.10 23.89
C HIS A 335 -6.57 -22.46 22.46
N PHE A 336 -6.13 -21.50 21.62
CA PHE A 336 -5.79 -21.75 20.22
C PHE A 336 -4.47 -22.53 19.99
N LYS A 337 -3.60 -22.63 21.01
CA LYS A 337 -2.27 -23.25 20.86
C LYS A 337 -2.29 -24.67 20.28
N PRO A 338 -3.18 -25.61 20.68
CA PRO A 338 -3.24 -26.95 20.07
C PRO A 338 -3.62 -26.90 18.58
N PHE A 339 -4.56 -26.08 18.19
CA PHE A 339 -4.96 -25.92 16.80
C PHE A 339 -3.83 -25.35 15.94
N ARG A 340 -3.12 -24.34 16.48
CA ARG A 340 -1.94 -23.79 15.80
C ARG A 340 -0.89 -24.89 15.56
N GLN A 341 -0.64 -25.76 16.53
CA GLN A 341 0.30 -26.88 16.36
C GLN A 341 -0.16 -27.81 15.24
N LYS A 342 -1.43 -28.24 15.25
CA LYS A 342 -2.02 -29.07 14.17
C LYS A 342 -1.85 -28.42 12.80
N LEU A 343 -2.17 -27.12 12.64
CA LEU A 343 -1.99 -26.35 11.40
C LEU A 343 -0.53 -26.28 10.94
N MET A 344 0.42 -26.22 11.87
CA MET A 344 1.86 -26.21 11.56
C MET A 344 2.40 -27.59 11.15
N GLU A 345 1.79 -28.68 11.59
CA GLU A 345 2.20 -30.05 11.32
C GLU A 345 1.52 -30.66 10.08
N THR A 346 0.38 -30.09 9.65
CA THR A 346 -0.43 -30.61 8.54
C THR A 346 0.17 -30.23 7.19
N ASP A 347 0.36 -31.20 6.29
CA ASP A 347 1.06 -31.05 5.01
C ASP A 347 0.15 -31.22 3.78
N THR A 348 -1.15 -31.51 3.96
CA THR A 348 -2.13 -31.64 2.88
C THR A 348 -3.24 -30.61 3.00
N LEU A 349 -3.77 -30.16 1.86
CA LEU A 349 -4.85 -29.19 1.82
C LEU A 349 -6.12 -29.73 2.53
N GLU A 350 -6.45 -30.99 2.29
CA GLU A 350 -7.56 -31.65 2.96
C GLU A 350 -7.38 -31.70 4.48
N GLY A 351 -6.16 -32.01 4.94
CA GLY A 351 -5.82 -32.02 6.35
C GLY A 351 -5.95 -30.65 7.00
N VAL A 352 -5.48 -29.57 6.32
CA VAL A 352 -5.66 -28.19 6.83
C VAL A 352 -7.15 -27.85 6.91
N HIS A 353 -7.96 -28.22 5.90
CA HIS A 353 -9.41 -27.97 5.94
C HIS A 353 -10.09 -28.70 7.10
N LYS A 354 -9.67 -29.93 7.43
CA LYS A 354 -10.17 -30.67 8.62
C LYS A 354 -9.85 -29.92 9.91
N VAL A 355 -8.61 -29.44 10.06
CA VAL A 355 -8.23 -28.68 11.26
C VAL A 355 -9.02 -27.37 11.35
N LEU A 356 -9.26 -26.69 10.22
CA LEU A 356 -10.07 -25.47 10.20
C LEU A 356 -11.54 -25.74 10.58
N ALA A 357 -12.09 -26.91 10.19
CA ALA A 357 -13.44 -27.32 10.62
C ALA A 357 -13.49 -27.64 12.13
N GLU A 358 -12.45 -28.31 12.69
CA GLU A 358 -12.35 -28.51 14.14
C GLU A 358 -12.29 -27.17 14.92
N ILE A 359 -11.60 -26.15 14.36
CA ILE A 359 -11.55 -24.83 14.95
C ILE A 359 -12.93 -24.19 14.94
N GLU A 360 -13.64 -24.28 13.82
CA GLU A 360 -14.99 -23.72 13.65
C GLU A 360 -15.95 -24.34 14.66
N GLU A 361 -15.95 -25.66 14.82
CA GLU A 361 -16.77 -26.40 15.77
C GLU A 361 -16.44 -26.03 17.23
N PHE A 362 -15.16 -25.88 17.55
CA PHE A 362 -14.72 -25.58 18.92
C PHE A 362 -15.11 -24.16 19.41
N TYR A 363 -15.20 -23.19 18.49
CA TYR A 363 -15.52 -21.79 18.81
C TYR A 363 -16.96 -21.38 18.40
N ALA A 364 -17.75 -22.31 17.85
CA ALA A 364 -19.18 -22.08 17.57
C ALA A 364 -19.98 -21.99 18.88
#